data_65668d7446d91d61483dd59a37c78baa
#
_entry.id   65668d7446d91d61483dd59a37c78baa
#
_cell.length_a   1.000
_cell.length_b   1.000
_cell.length_c   1.000
_cell.angle_alpha   90.00
_cell.angle_beta   90.00
_cell.angle_gamma   90.00
#
_symmetry.space_group_name_H-M   'P 1'
#
loop_
_entity.id
_entity.type
_entity.pdbx_description
1 polymer ?
#
loop_
_entity_poly.entity_id
_entity_poly.type
_entity_poly.pdbx_seq_one_letter_code
_entity_poly.pdbx_strand_id
1 'polypeptide(L)'
;MLSTLTVQLGGKIDTEHGEPVQVTAIVEHVHRPLPSTRDVGVAVLRAGGVHIIVSELRKIFIGLDDFRTAGLNPLEHKLVVIKLGYLFPELRAIAPREILTLSPGYADMDLRRLPFKHVRRPIYPLDQDLEWSPNVVTSATPAAPSRGCDECS
;
A
#
# COMPACT_ATOMS: atom_id res chain seq x y z
N MET A 1 9.34 15.60 28.56
CA MET A 1 9.70 16.70 27.64
C MET A 1 9.59 16.17 26.22
N LEU A 2 8.82 16.83 25.35
CA LEU A 2 8.74 16.49 23.92
C LEU A 2 10.04 16.96 23.25
N SER A 3 10.73 16.05 22.57
CA SER A 3 12.01 16.39 21.92
C SER A 3 11.74 16.90 20.52
N THR A 4 12.30 18.05 20.20
CA THR A 4 12.35 18.56 18.83
C THR A 4 13.58 18.00 18.13
N LEU A 5 13.38 17.51 16.90
CA LEU A 5 14.48 16.99 16.09
C LEU A 5 14.32 17.42 14.63
N THR A 6 15.43 17.45 13.91
CA THR A 6 15.44 17.64 12.46
C THR A 6 15.92 16.37 11.80
N VAL A 7 15.12 15.84 10.89
CA VAL A 7 15.36 14.56 10.23
C VAL A 7 15.14 14.65 8.72
N GLN A 8 15.78 13.75 7.99
CA GLN A 8 15.55 13.53 6.56
C GLN A 8 14.57 12.38 6.38
N LEU A 9 13.42 12.63 5.80
CA LEU A 9 12.35 11.66 5.55
C LEU A 9 12.21 11.34 4.05
N GLY A 10 11.98 10.07 3.73
CA GLY A 10 11.84 9.60 2.34
C GLY A 10 13.17 9.50 1.59
N GLY A 11 13.10 9.22 0.29
CA GLY A 11 14.23 9.21 -0.65
C GLY A 11 15.38 8.25 -0.34
N LYS A 12 15.23 7.31 0.61
CA LYS A 12 16.32 6.41 1.04
C LYS A 12 16.32 5.07 0.31
N ILE A 13 15.16 4.62 -0.11
CA ILE A 13 14.97 3.35 -0.82
C ILE A 13 14.91 3.60 -2.32
N ASP A 14 14.13 4.60 -2.72
CA ASP A 14 14.01 5.05 -4.09
C ASP A 14 14.61 6.47 -4.19
N THR A 15 15.74 6.59 -4.89
CA THR A 15 16.47 7.84 -5.09
C THR A 15 16.15 8.50 -6.43
N GLU A 16 15.38 7.81 -7.31
CA GLU A 16 15.03 8.32 -8.64
C GLU A 16 13.77 9.21 -8.61
N HIS A 17 12.81 8.92 -7.70
CA HIS A 17 11.50 9.54 -7.69
C HIS A 17 11.27 10.51 -6.52
N GLY A 18 12.31 11.03 -5.94
CA GLY A 18 12.21 12.08 -4.92
C GLY A 18 13.42 12.16 -4.00
N GLU A 19 13.79 13.37 -3.68
CA GLU A 19 14.81 13.68 -2.70
C GLU A 19 14.26 13.52 -1.27
N PRO A 20 15.12 13.20 -0.29
CA PRO A 20 14.74 13.25 1.11
C PRO A 20 14.28 14.65 1.52
N VAL A 21 13.18 14.72 2.25
CA VAL A 21 12.64 15.99 2.75
C VAL A 21 13.15 16.23 4.17
N GLN A 22 13.80 17.37 4.39
CA GLN A 22 14.20 17.79 5.72
C GLN A 22 13.00 18.31 6.50
N VAL A 23 12.74 17.70 7.65
CA VAL A 23 11.61 18.04 8.51
C VAL A 23 12.10 18.33 9.92
N THR A 24 11.73 19.50 10.44
CA THR A 24 11.87 19.81 11.87
C THR A 24 10.55 19.54 12.56
N ALA A 25 10.53 18.60 13.48
CA ALA A 25 9.32 18.11 14.10
C ALA A 25 9.50 17.79 15.58
N ILE A 26 8.39 17.68 16.27
CA ILE A 26 8.31 17.21 17.66
C ILE A 26 7.94 15.73 17.62
N VAL A 27 8.63 14.89 18.39
CA VAL A 27 8.24 13.49 18.59
C VAL A 27 7.10 13.46 19.60
N GLU A 28 5.90 13.08 19.15
CA GLU A 28 4.71 13.01 20.01
C GLU A 28 4.45 11.61 20.56
N HIS A 29 4.71 10.59 19.75
CA HIS A 29 4.48 9.21 20.16
C HIS A 29 5.55 8.30 19.59
N VAL A 30 5.89 7.26 20.38
CA VAL A 30 6.79 6.18 19.94
C VAL A 30 6.21 4.85 20.43
N HIS A 31 5.81 4.01 19.50
CA HIS A 31 5.47 2.62 19.78
C HIS A 31 6.69 1.73 19.52
N ARG A 32 7.09 0.99 20.55
CA ARG A 32 8.15 -0.02 20.48
C ARG A 32 7.55 -1.38 20.74
N PRO A 33 7.45 -2.24 19.70
CA PRO A 33 6.91 -3.57 19.88
C PRO A 33 7.84 -4.43 20.77
N LEU A 34 7.26 -5.43 21.41
CA LEU A 34 8.04 -6.43 22.12
C LEU A 34 8.86 -7.27 21.12
N PRO A 35 10.11 -7.68 21.49
CA PRO A 35 10.97 -8.46 20.58
C PRO A 35 10.35 -9.79 20.10
N SER A 36 9.37 -10.30 20.84
CA SER A 36 8.66 -11.55 20.52
C SER A 36 7.52 -11.39 19.53
N THR A 37 7.17 -10.15 19.17
CA THR A 37 6.07 -9.86 18.23
C THR A 37 6.58 -9.62 16.82
N ARG A 38 5.70 -9.82 15.82
CA ARG A 38 5.96 -9.43 14.44
C ARG A 38 5.55 -7.98 14.14
N ASP A 39 5.21 -7.22 15.20
CA ASP A 39 4.81 -5.83 15.03
C ASP A 39 6.03 -4.95 14.72
N VAL A 40 5.77 -3.77 14.17
CA VAL A 40 6.79 -2.85 13.67
C VAL A 40 6.78 -1.59 14.51
N GLY A 41 7.97 -1.15 14.93
CA GLY A 41 8.13 0.12 15.63
C GLY A 41 7.65 1.29 14.78
N VAL A 42 6.91 2.21 15.40
CA VAL A 42 6.44 3.44 14.75
C VAL A 42 6.69 4.65 15.64
N ALA A 43 6.99 5.78 15.02
CA ALA A 43 7.08 7.06 15.66
C ALA A 43 6.13 8.05 14.98
N VAL A 44 5.52 8.92 15.77
CA VAL A 44 4.71 10.03 15.26
C VAL A 44 5.45 11.33 15.47
N LEU A 45 5.67 12.02 14.37
CA LEU A 45 6.33 13.31 14.31
C LEU A 45 5.27 14.38 14.00
N ARG A 46 5.25 15.47 14.76
CA ARG A 46 4.40 16.61 14.45
C ARG A 46 5.24 17.78 13.93
N ALA A 47 4.97 18.15 12.68
CA ALA A 47 5.54 19.32 12.03
C ALA A 47 4.44 20.35 11.76
N GLY A 48 4.33 21.37 12.60
CA GLY A 48 3.21 22.31 12.55
C GLY A 48 1.88 21.61 12.78
N GLY A 49 0.99 21.68 11.79
CA GLY A 49 -0.33 21.02 11.80
C GLY A 49 -0.36 19.63 11.16
N VAL A 50 0.79 19.07 10.79
CA VAL A 50 0.89 17.77 10.10
C VAL A 50 1.47 16.72 11.03
N HIS A 51 0.77 15.59 11.18
CA HIS A 51 1.30 14.40 11.85
C HIS A 51 1.87 13.44 10.79
N ILE A 52 3.09 13.00 11.00
CA ILE A 52 3.82 12.11 10.10
C ILE A 52 4.12 10.83 10.85
N ILE A 53 3.55 9.71 10.40
CA ILE A 53 3.86 8.40 10.95
C ILE A 53 5.07 7.84 10.21
N VAL A 54 6.12 7.53 10.95
CA VAL A 54 7.35 6.90 10.44
C VAL A 54 7.44 5.51 11.04
N SER A 55 7.64 4.51 10.20
CA SER A 55 7.82 3.12 10.63
C SER A 55 9.26 2.66 10.45
N GLU A 56 9.74 1.84 11.37
CA GLU A 56 11.08 1.24 11.34
C GLU A 56 11.27 0.32 10.13
N LEU A 57 10.23 -0.47 9.82
CA LEU A 57 10.16 -1.35 8.66
C LEU A 57 8.90 -1.04 7.86
N ARG A 58 8.76 -1.67 6.70
CA ARG A 58 7.55 -1.54 5.90
C ARG A 58 6.33 -2.01 6.70
N LYS A 59 5.43 -1.09 7.01
CA LYS A 59 4.14 -1.34 7.66
C LYS A 59 3.01 -0.82 6.78
N ILE A 60 1.98 -1.64 6.63
CA ILE A 60 0.77 -1.28 5.89
C ILE A 60 -0.27 -0.85 6.90
N PHE A 61 -0.90 0.30 6.68
CA PHE A 61 -2.00 0.80 7.50
C PHE A 61 -3.32 0.39 6.83
N ILE A 62 -3.99 -0.61 7.40
CA ILE A 62 -5.19 -1.24 6.82
C ILE A 62 -6.46 -0.98 7.63
N GLY A 63 -6.30 -0.68 8.91
CA GLY A 63 -7.42 -0.50 9.83
C GLY A 63 -7.17 0.56 10.89
N LEU A 64 -8.17 0.79 11.73
CA LEU A 64 -8.11 1.78 12.81
C LEU A 64 -7.09 1.41 13.88
N ASP A 65 -6.85 0.12 14.10
CA ASP A 65 -5.89 -0.33 15.11
C ASP A 65 -4.45 0.05 14.77
N ASP A 66 -4.11 0.16 13.48
CA ASP A 66 -2.80 0.66 13.07
C ASP A 66 -2.59 2.12 13.50
N PHE A 67 -3.63 2.94 13.38
CA PHE A 67 -3.59 4.32 13.84
C PHE A 67 -3.60 4.43 15.35
N ARG A 68 -4.36 3.59 16.06
CA ARG A 68 -4.35 3.53 17.53
C ARG A 68 -2.98 3.16 18.07
N THR A 69 -2.31 2.20 17.44
CA THR A 69 -0.92 1.83 17.77
C THR A 69 0.03 3.03 17.62
N ALA A 70 -0.21 3.87 16.62
CA ALA A 70 0.52 5.12 16.44
C ALA A 70 0.03 6.25 17.38
N GLY A 71 -0.95 6.01 18.24
CA GLY A 71 -1.51 7.03 19.13
C GLY A 71 -2.31 8.12 18.41
N LEU A 72 -2.83 7.83 17.21
CA LEU A 72 -3.61 8.76 16.40
C LEU A 72 -5.02 8.24 16.15
N ASN A 73 -5.95 9.18 15.99
CA ASN A 73 -7.31 8.89 15.53
C ASN A 73 -7.53 9.55 14.16
N PRO A 74 -7.67 8.78 13.08
CA PRO A 74 -7.84 9.34 11.74
C PRO A 74 -9.12 10.20 11.61
N LEU A 75 -10.14 9.98 12.44
CA LEU A 75 -11.38 10.76 12.43
C LEU A 75 -11.21 12.22 12.92
N GLU A 76 -10.13 12.52 13.62
CA GLU A 76 -9.82 13.85 14.11
C GLU A 76 -9.06 14.71 13.09
N HIS A 77 -8.75 14.12 11.93
CA HIS A 77 -7.98 14.77 10.88
C HIS A 77 -8.85 15.09 9.66
N LYS A 78 -8.68 16.30 9.11
CA LYS A 78 -9.39 16.72 7.89
C LYS A 78 -8.96 15.94 6.65
N LEU A 79 -7.71 15.50 6.63
CA LEU A 79 -7.10 14.74 5.55
C LEU A 79 -6.18 13.67 6.12
N VAL A 80 -6.33 12.45 5.66
CA VAL A 80 -5.44 11.33 5.98
C VAL A 80 -4.85 10.79 4.69
N VAL A 81 -3.53 10.81 4.58
CA VAL A 81 -2.81 10.29 3.42
C VAL A 81 -2.21 8.94 3.78
N ILE A 82 -2.59 7.93 3.03
CA ILE A 82 -2.09 6.56 3.20
C ILE A 82 -1.36 6.15 1.93
N LYS A 83 -0.11 5.73 2.06
CA LYS A 83 0.69 5.27 0.92
C LYS A 83 0.28 3.84 0.52
N LEU A 84 -0.85 3.72 -0.17
CA LEU A 84 -1.42 2.46 -0.66
C LEU A 84 -1.99 2.65 -2.06
N GLY A 85 -2.11 1.55 -2.83
CA GLY A 85 -2.74 1.56 -4.14
C GLY A 85 -4.27 1.53 -4.10
N TYR A 86 -4.87 1.23 -2.95
CA TYR A 86 -6.32 1.24 -2.72
C TYR A 86 -6.61 1.37 -1.22
N LEU A 87 -7.80 1.87 -0.89
CA LEU A 87 -8.22 2.02 0.50
C LEU A 87 -8.89 0.73 0.99
N PHE A 88 -8.44 0.22 2.14
CA PHE A 88 -9.04 -0.96 2.76
C PHE A 88 -10.47 -0.68 3.27
N PRO A 89 -11.34 -1.72 3.31
CA PRO A 89 -12.76 -1.54 3.62
C PRO A 89 -13.04 -0.83 4.95
N GLU A 90 -12.28 -1.12 6.00
CA GLU A 90 -12.46 -0.49 7.31
C GLU A 90 -12.20 1.03 7.26
N LEU A 91 -11.13 1.44 6.59
CA LEU A 91 -10.80 2.86 6.44
C LEU A 91 -11.75 3.56 5.46
N ARG A 92 -12.20 2.83 4.42
CA ARG A 92 -13.20 3.34 3.48
C ARG A 92 -14.54 3.60 4.17
N ALA A 93 -14.94 2.74 5.11
CA ALA A 93 -16.20 2.88 5.83
C ALA A 93 -16.29 4.17 6.67
N ILE A 94 -15.14 4.69 7.12
CA ILE A 94 -15.06 5.91 7.93
C ILE A 94 -14.72 7.16 7.11
N ALA A 95 -14.28 7.01 5.86
CA ALA A 95 -13.87 8.12 5.01
C ALA A 95 -15.09 8.73 4.31
N PRO A 96 -15.45 10.00 4.55
CA PRO A 96 -16.54 10.66 3.84
C PRO A 96 -16.27 10.77 2.33
N ARG A 97 -15.00 10.78 1.95
CA ARG A 97 -14.53 10.86 0.57
C ARG A 97 -13.19 10.16 0.41
N GLU A 98 -13.08 9.34 -0.62
CA GLU A 98 -11.85 8.68 -1.05
C GLU A 98 -11.30 9.39 -2.29
N ILE A 99 -10.00 9.66 -2.30
CA ILE A 99 -9.30 10.27 -3.43
C ILE A 99 -8.06 9.42 -3.72
N LEU A 100 -8.01 8.81 -4.90
CA LEU A 100 -6.83 8.13 -5.40
C LEU A 100 -5.94 9.15 -6.12
N THR A 101 -4.74 9.38 -5.61
CA THR A 101 -3.75 10.25 -6.23
C THR A 101 -2.69 9.41 -6.94
N LEU A 102 -2.52 9.64 -8.24
CA LEU A 102 -1.47 9.02 -9.03
C LEU A 102 -0.26 9.93 -9.06
N SER A 103 0.78 9.56 -8.32
CA SER A 103 2.06 10.27 -8.33
C SER A 103 3.14 9.39 -8.96
N PRO A 104 4.13 9.99 -9.65
CA PRO A 104 5.31 9.26 -10.11
C PRO A 104 6.00 8.55 -8.95
N GLY A 105 6.53 7.36 -9.20
CA GLY A 105 7.23 6.58 -8.18
C GLY A 105 7.53 5.17 -8.63
N TYR A 106 8.26 4.43 -7.81
CA TYR A 106 8.65 3.04 -8.09
C TYR A 106 7.46 2.11 -8.33
N ALA A 107 6.33 2.37 -7.69
CA ALA A 107 5.08 1.63 -7.86
C ALA A 107 3.99 2.53 -8.48
N ASP A 108 4.33 3.25 -9.55
CA ASP A 108 3.39 4.08 -10.30
C ASP A 108 2.27 3.20 -10.87
N MET A 109 1.03 3.57 -10.62
CA MET A 109 -0.14 2.84 -11.11
C MET A 109 -0.50 3.23 -12.56
N ASP A 110 0.04 4.30 -13.10
CA ASP A 110 -0.05 4.59 -14.53
C ASP A 110 1.07 3.85 -15.27
N LEU A 111 0.75 2.64 -15.71
CA LEU A 111 1.69 1.74 -16.39
C LEU A 111 2.33 2.37 -17.64
N ARG A 112 1.71 3.38 -18.26
CA ARG A 112 2.24 4.06 -19.44
C ARG A 112 3.46 4.91 -19.14
N ARG A 113 3.64 5.31 -17.87
CA ARG A 113 4.80 6.09 -17.41
C ARG A 113 6.00 5.24 -17.06
N LEU A 114 5.80 3.93 -16.89
CA LEU A 114 6.87 3.02 -16.51
C LEU A 114 7.76 2.67 -17.71
N PRO A 115 9.09 2.71 -17.56
CA PRO A 115 10.04 2.47 -18.66
C PRO A 115 10.23 0.97 -18.93
N PHE A 116 9.19 0.30 -19.36
CA PHE A 116 9.28 -1.13 -19.70
C PHE A 116 10.23 -1.38 -20.88
N LYS A 117 11.29 -2.20 -20.65
CA LYS A 117 12.31 -2.52 -21.66
C LYS A 117 12.15 -3.92 -22.27
N HIS A 118 11.61 -4.87 -21.50
CA HIS A 118 11.58 -6.30 -21.87
C HIS A 118 10.17 -6.86 -21.96
N VAL A 119 9.17 -6.01 -22.11
CA VAL A 119 7.78 -6.44 -22.26
C VAL A 119 7.49 -6.73 -23.74
N ARG A 120 6.82 -7.87 -24.00
CA ARG A 120 6.39 -8.21 -25.37
C ARG A 120 5.33 -7.21 -25.83
N ARG A 121 5.51 -6.69 -27.05
CA ARG A 121 4.57 -5.76 -27.70
C ARG A 121 3.85 -6.47 -28.85
N PRO A 122 2.61 -6.09 -29.22
CA PRO A 122 1.80 -5.05 -28.57
C PRO A 122 1.13 -5.55 -27.28
N ILE A 123 0.94 -4.65 -26.29
CA ILE A 123 0.27 -4.95 -25.01
C ILE A 123 -0.47 -3.71 -24.49
N TYR A 124 -1.72 -3.90 -24.04
CA TYR A 124 -2.46 -2.85 -23.37
C TYR A 124 -1.93 -2.65 -21.92
N PRO A 125 -1.83 -1.43 -21.39
CA PRO A 125 -2.26 -0.13 -21.94
C PRO A 125 -1.13 0.64 -22.69
N LEU A 126 0.00 0.02 -22.97
CA LEU A 126 1.13 0.68 -23.65
C LEU A 126 0.81 0.93 -25.13
N ASP A 127 0.05 0.03 -25.75
CA ASP A 127 -0.44 0.12 -27.11
C ASP A 127 -1.97 0.26 -27.04
N GLN A 128 -2.49 1.47 -27.27
CA GLN A 128 -3.92 1.75 -27.10
C GLN A 128 -4.77 1.23 -28.27
N ASP A 129 -4.19 1.17 -29.47
CA ASP A 129 -4.86 0.72 -30.70
C ASP A 129 -4.69 -0.78 -30.93
N LEU A 130 -4.53 -1.56 -29.86
CA LEU A 130 -4.37 -3.00 -29.94
C LEU A 130 -5.67 -3.68 -30.36
N GLU A 131 -5.68 -4.25 -31.58
CA GLU A 131 -6.70 -5.21 -31.97
C GLU A 131 -6.48 -6.51 -31.20
N TRP A 132 -7.44 -6.86 -30.37
CA TRP A 132 -7.37 -8.05 -29.53
C TRP A 132 -8.55 -8.97 -29.78
N SER A 133 -8.28 -10.25 -29.98
CA SER A 133 -9.27 -11.32 -29.99
C SER A 133 -8.95 -12.35 -28.92
N PRO A 134 -9.97 -12.83 -28.15
CA PRO A 134 -9.73 -13.81 -27.12
C PRO A 134 -9.28 -15.14 -27.70
N ASN A 135 -8.15 -15.66 -27.23
CA ASN A 135 -7.75 -17.04 -27.46
C ASN A 135 -8.14 -17.86 -26.24
N VAL A 136 -9.36 -18.43 -26.28
CA VAL A 136 -9.89 -19.20 -25.15
C VAL A 136 -9.32 -20.61 -25.21
N VAL A 137 -8.42 -20.94 -24.29
CA VAL A 137 -7.96 -22.30 -24.08
C VAL A 137 -8.88 -22.93 -23.04
N THR A 138 -9.79 -23.80 -23.46
CA THR A 138 -10.60 -24.60 -22.53
C THR A 138 -9.81 -25.87 -22.17
N SER A 139 -9.46 -26.06 -20.91
CA SER A 139 -9.02 -27.35 -20.41
C SER A 139 -10.29 -28.23 -20.24
N ALA A 140 -10.43 -29.25 -21.07
CA ALA A 140 -11.42 -30.29 -20.77
C ALA A 140 -10.96 -31.02 -19.49
N THR A 141 -11.64 -30.78 -18.40
CA THR A 141 -11.49 -31.61 -17.21
C THR A 141 -11.97 -33.02 -17.59
N PRO A 142 -11.14 -34.06 -17.54
CA PRO A 142 -11.61 -35.42 -17.81
C PRO A 142 -12.73 -35.72 -16.81
N ALA A 143 -13.88 -36.17 -17.34
CA ALA A 143 -14.99 -36.62 -16.50
C ALA A 143 -14.46 -37.69 -15.53
N ALA A 144 -14.71 -37.48 -14.24
CA ALA A 144 -14.38 -38.48 -13.23
C ALA A 144 -15.07 -39.80 -13.60
N PRO A 145 -14.37 -40.95 -13.56
CA PRO A 145 -15.00 -42.22 -13.87
C PRO A 145 -16.15 -42.46 -12.90
N SER A 146 -17.32 -42.70 -13.44
CA SER A 146 -18.48 -43.08 -12.67
C SER A 146 -18.16 -44.38 -11.91
N ARG A 147 -18.07 -44.31 -10.59
CA ARG A 147 -17.97 -45.49 -9.75
C ARG A 147 -19.32 -46.21 -9.88
N GLY A 148 -19.32 -47.29 -10.63
CA GLY A 148 -20.44 -48.22 -10.63
C GLY A 148 -20.61 -48.75 -9.21
N CYS A 149 -21.79 -48.54 -8.66
CA CYS A 149 -22.24 -49.30 -7.50
C CYS A 149 -22.76 -50.64 -8.03
N ASP A 150 -21.83 -51.59 -8.18
CA ASP A 150 -22.21 -52.98 -8.31
C ASP A 150 -21.86 -53.69 -6.98
N GLU A 151 -22.89 -54.47 -6.56
CA GLU A 151 -22.87 -55.41 -5.43
C GLU A 151 -23.17 -54.87 -4.03
N CYS A 152 -24.51 -54.79 -3.80
CA CYS A 152 -25.10 -55.26 -2.54
C CYS A 152 -25.93 -56.51 -2.84
N SER A 153 -25.38 -57.67 -2.53
CA SER A 153 -26.12 -58.91 -2.25
C SER A 153 -25.77 -59.37 -0.86
#